data_8d7b098146363992186eacf4f29fa8fc
#
_entry.id   8d7b098146363992186eacf4f29fa8fc
#
_cell.length_a   1.000
_cell.length_b   1.000
_cell.length_c   1.000
_cell.angle_alpha   90.00
_cell.angle_beta   90.00
_cell.angle_gamma   90.00
#
_symmetry.space_group_name_H-M   'P 1'
#
loop_
_entity.id
_entity.type
_entity.pdbx_description
1 polymer ?
#
loop_
_entity_poly.entity_id
_entity_poly.type
_entity_poly.pdbx_seq_one_letter_code
_entity_poly.pdbx_strand_id
1 'polypeptide(L)'
;MNWLRNWLPKLDRRVWILASGRLLSQVGIGFVLFYAPIFFVNQVGLSATQVGLGIGCEALSGMVGRFLGGSMTDSPQWGRRKTLLLSALVSALADGVFLASNTFPVFVFGNVLMGFGVGLYWPSTEAVVADITPAADRSEAFALVRLADNLGLGIGVSLGGALIATTQQYRLLFAIDGVTFLLFFGIIYAAIAETRPEPSRNRAFLQGWGVALKDPLLLVYATVNVLFTGYIAQVQSTLPVYLNTFVPNGEEQGLPEATLSVLFTGHVALTALCQLPVARLLKPLSQPRALMISACLWGVGFTLVWATGLGLFGISVVGAALALSTMAIATTAYTPVASAFVVSLAPESLRGVYLSVNSMCWAIGYFVGPPLGGWALDQARIVSDSFWLVAATSVTLVLGILSYLNWQIQTERC
;
A
#
# COMPACT_ATOMS: atom_id res chain seq x y z
N MET A 1 -29.58 -11.51 9.02
CA MET A 1 -29.22 -11.03 7.65
C MET A 1 -29.26 -9.51 7.50
N ASN A 2 -30.08 -8.77 8.25
CA ASN A 2 -30.15 -7.28 8.16
C ASN A 2 -28.92 -6.55 8.71
N TRP A 3 -28.17 -7.14 9.64
CA TRP A 3 -26.95 -6.55 10.21
C TRP A 3 -25.81 -6.41 9.17
N LEU A 4 -25.56 -7.45 8.37
CA LEU A 4 -24.57 -7.41 7.29
C LEU A 4 -24.93 -6.36 6.23
N ARG A 5 -26.20 -6.16 5.94
CA ARG A 5 -26.70 -5.20 4.96
C ARG A 5 -26.50 -3.74 5.40
N ASN A 6 -26.50 -3.49 6.73
CA ASN A 6 -26.21 -2.18 7.31
C ASN A 6 -24.69 -1.92 7.49
N TRP A 7 -23.88 -3.00 7.48
CA TRP A 7 -22.42 -2.90 7.59
C TRP A 7 -21.76 -2.56 6.25
N LEU A 8 -22.34 -2.99 5.13
CA LEU A 8 -21.83 -2.70 3.80
C LEU A 8 -22.17 -1.26 3.36
N PRO A 9 -21.19 -0.52 2.73
CA PRO A 9 -21.43 0.85 2.29
C PRO A 9 -22.42 0.90 1.12
N LYS A 10 -23.25 1.95 1.11
CA LYS A 10 -24.19 2.22 0.02
C LYS A 10 -23.47 3.01 -1.09
N LEU A 11 -22.63 2.34 -1.87
CA LEU A 11 -21.83 2.91 -2.94
C LEU A 11 -22.39 2.52 -4.31
N ASP A 12 -21.97 3.28 -5.35
CA ASP A 12 -22.30 2.96 -6.75
C ASP A 12 -21.89 1.52 -7.10
N ARG A 13 -22.73 0.85 -7.91
CA ARG A 13 -22.47 -0.52 -8.36
C ARG A 13 -21.09 -0.68 -9.01
N ARG A 14 -20.61 0.34 -9.70
CA ARG A 14 -19.29 0.34 -10.37
C ARG A 14 -18.13 0.25 -9.36
N VAL A 15 -18.27 0.86 -8.17
CA VAL A 15 -17.28 0.73 -7.09
C VAL A 15 -17.19 -0.71 -6.62
N TRP A 16 -18.32 -1.40 -6.45
CA TRP A 16 -18.37 -2.81 -6.08
C TRP A 16 -17.76 -3.72 -7.14
N ILE A 17 -18.03 -3.47 -8.41
CA ILE A 17 -17.45 -4.23 -9.54
C ILE A 17 -15.92 -4.04 -9.55
N LEU A 18 -15.44 -2.81 -9.39
CA LEU A 18 -14.02 -2.52 -9.32
C LEU A 18 -13.36 -3.17 -8.10
N ALA A 19 -13.97 -3.09 -6.93
CA ALA A 19 -13.48 -3.73 -5.71
C ALA A 19 -13.41 -5.26 -5.86
N SER A 20 -14.41 -5.89 -6.50
CA SER A 20 -14.40 -7.33 -6.78
C SER A 20 -13.29 -7.72 -7.76
N GLY A 21 -13.07 -6.93 -8.80
CA GLY A 21 -11.96 -7.13 -9.73
C GLY A 21 -10.59 -6.98 -9.05
N ARG A 22 -10.46 -6.00 -8.16
CA ARG A 22 -9.25 -5.80 -7.35
C ARG A 22 -9.01 -6.96 -6.38
N LEU A 23 -10.05 -7.42 -5.68
CA LEU A 23 -9.95 -8.60 -4.82
C LEU A 23 -9.38 -9.79 -5.59
N LEU A 24 -9.93 -10.05 -6.78
CA LEU A 24 -9.47 -11.14 -7.64
C LEU A 24 -8.01 -10.98 -8.06
N SER A 25 -7.62 -9.78 -8.50
CA SER A 25 -6.22 -9.48 -8.86
C SER A 25 -5.29 -9.62 -7.67
N GLN A 26 -5.71 -9.20 -6.47
CA GLN A 26 -4.90 -9.35 -5.25
C GLN A 26 -4.80 -10.80 -4.75
N VAL A 27 -5.79 -11.63 -5.05
CA VAL A 27 -5.67 -13.09 -4.84
C VAL A 27 -4.51 -13.63 -5.68
N GLY A 28 -4.42 -13.25 -6.96
CA GLY A 28 -3.30 -13.63 -7.82
C GLY A 28 -1.95 -13.17 -7.29
N ILE A 29 -1.82 -11.89 -6.99
CA ILE A 29 -0.60 -11.32 -6.38
C ILE A 29 -0.22 -12.08 -5.10
N GLY A 30 -1.21 -12.45 -4.26
CA GLY A 30 -0.96 -13.24 -3.04
C GLY A 30 -0.36 -14.60 -3.31
N PHE A 31 -0.72 -15.26 -4.42
CA PHE A 31 -0.09 -16.52 -4.82
C PHE A 31 1.42 -16.38 -5.07
N VAL A 32 1.87 -15.24 -5.56
CA VAL A 32 3.26 -15.02 -6.00
C VAL A 32 4.12 -14.39 -4.91
N LEU A 33 3.57 -13.47 -4.12
CA LEU A 33 4.28 -12.53 -3.25
C LEU A 33 5.41 -13.12 -2.40
N PHE A 34 5.13 -14.21 -1.66
CA PHE A 34 6.11 -14.84 -0.78
C PHE A 34 6.80 -16.03 -1.41
N TYR A 35 6.21 -16.63 -2.42
CA TYR A 35 6.68 -17.91 -2.98
C TYR A 35 7.57 -17.73 -4.20
N ALA A 36 7.46 -16.61 -4.93
CA ALA A 36 8.32 -16.33 -6.06
C ALA A 36 9.81 -16.24 -5.67
N PRO A 37 10.23 -15.52 -4.62
CA PRO A 37 11.63 -15.53 -4.19
C PRO A 37 12.14 -16.94 -3.86
N ILE A 38 11.32 -17.74 -3.19
CA ILE A 38 11.67 -19.14 -2.84
C ILE A 38 11.85 -19.97 -4.11
N PHE A 39 10.96 -19.84 -5.08
CA PHE A 39 11.04 -20.54 -6.37
C PHE A 39 12.31 -20.17 -7.13
N PHE A 40 12.61 -18.88 -7.27
CA PHE A 40 13.76 -18.43 -8.04
C PHE A 40 15.09 -18.80 -7.38
N VAL A 41 15.17 -18.81 -6.05
CA VAL A 41 16.37 -19.27 -5.33
C VAL A 41 16.50 -20.79 -5.39
N ASN A 42 15.49 -21.53 -4.97
CA ASN A 42 15.61 -22.96 -4.69
C ASN A 42 15.41 -23.85 -5.92
N GLN A 43 14.62 -23.41 -6.90
CA GLN A 43 14.33 -24.22 -8.08
C GLN A 43 14.99 -23.73 -9.35
N VAL A 44 15.06 -22.39 -9.55
CA VAL A 44 15.76 -21.81 -10.69
C VAL A 44 17.28 -21.70 -10.42
N GLY A 45 17.68 -21.64 -9.15
CA GLY A 45 19.09 -21.60 -8.75
C GLY A 45 19.71 -20.20 -8.84
N LEU A 46 18.88 -19.13 -8.82
CA LEU A 46 19.38 -17.77 -8.70
C LEU A 46 19.89 -17.52 -7.29
N SER A 47 20.95 -16.69 -7.15
CA SER A 47 21.36 -16.26 -5.81
C SER A 47 20.33 -15.35 -5.18
N ALA A 48 20.25 -15.30 -3.83
CA ALA A 48 19.37 -14.38 -3.11
C ALA A 48 19.64 -12.93 -3.50
N THR A 49 20.90 -12.56 -3.75
CA THR A 49 21.30 -11.24 -4.26
C THR A 49 20.68 -10.95 -5.63
N GLN A 50 20.73 -11.92 -6.55
CA GLN A 50 20.10 -11.77 -7.87
C GLN A 50 18.59 -11.57 -7.77
N VAL A 51 17.93 -12.34 -6.90
CA VAL A 51 16.49 -12.17 -6.65
C VAL A 51 16.20 -10.78 -6.06
N GLY A 52 16.97 -10.35 -5.08
CA GLY A 52 16.84 -9.00 -4.49
C GLY A 52 17.06 -7.88 -5.51
N LEU A 53 18.06 -8.02 -6.41
CA LEU A 53 18.30 -7.05 -7.50
C LEU A 53 17.13 -7.02 -8.49
N GLY A 54 16.54 -8.17 -8.83
CA GLY A 54 15.35 -8.21 -9.68
C GLY A 54 14.18 -7.44 -9.08
N ILE A 55 13.88 -7.68 -7.80
CA ILE A 55 12.85 -6.95 -7.05
C ILE A 55 13.18 -5.45 -6.97
N GLY A 56 14.46 -5.09 -6.81
CA GLY A 56 14.91 -3.70 -6.88
C GLY A 56 14.60 -3.05 -8.24
N CYS A 57 14.79 -3.78 -9.34
CA CYS A 57 14.44 -3.33 -10.69
C CYS A 57 12.92 -3.14 -10.85
N GLU A 58 12.11 -3.99 -10.22
CA GLU A 58 10.64 -3.81 -10.16
C GLU A 58 10.27 -2.48 -9.50
N ALA A 59 10.86 -2.16 -8.35
CA ALA A 59 10.60 -0.90 -7.66
C ALA A 59 10.94 0.33 -8.52
N LEU A 60 12.10 0.29 -9.19
CA LEU A 60 12.54 1.39 -10.09
C LEU A 60 11.61 1.54 -11.30
N SER A 61 11.26 0.45 -11.98
CA SER A 61 10.33 0.49 -13.12
C SER A 61 8.92 0.90 -12.67
N GLY A 62 8.51 0.51 -11.46
CA GLY A 62 7.28 0.94 -10.84
C GLY A 62 7.20 2.45 -10.60
N MET A 63 8.32 3.10 -10.26
CA MET A 63 8.37 4.57 -10.17
C MET A 63 8.13 5.22 -11.54
N VAL A 64 8.76 4.69 -12.60
CA VAL A 64 8.53 5.15 -13.98
C VAL A 64 7.07 4.90 -14.38
N GLY A 65 6.53 3.72 -14.07
CA GLY A 65 5.14 3.37 -14.32
C GLY A 65 4.16 4.32 -13.63
N ARG A 66 4.41 4.73 -12.38
CA ARG A 66 3.59 5.70 -11.64
C ARG A 66 3.64 7.08 -12.27
N PHE A 67 4.82 7.53 -12.68
CA PHE A 67 4.99 8.82 -13.36
C PHE A 67 4.21 8.86 -14.68
N LEU A 68 4.39 7.87 -15.53
CA LEU A 68 3.67 7.77 -16.80
C LEU A 68 2.17 7.51 -16.60
N GLY A 69 1.81 6.65 -15.65
CA GLY A 69 0.43 6.32 -15.29
C GLY A 69 -0.39 7.53 -14.90
N GLY A 70 0.17 8.44 -14.09
CA GLY A 70 -0.50 9.69 -13.74
C GLY A 70 -0.80 10.54 -14.98
N SER A 71 0.20 10.72 -15.85
CA SER A 71 0.04 11.50 -17.09
C SER A 71 -0.93 10.84 -18.07
N MET A 72 -0.82 9.53 -18.29
CA MET A 72 -1.70 8.77 -19.16
C MET A 72 -3.15 8.79 -18.67
N THR A 73 -3.35 8.62 -17.36
CA THR A 73 -4.66 8.62 -16.71
C THR A 73 -5.40 9.94 -16.96
N ASP A 74 -4.71 11.07 -16.97
CA ASP A 74 -5.28 12.41 -17.21
C ASP A 74 -5.31 12.80 -18.71
N SER A 75 -4.62 12.05 -19.57
CA SER A 75 -4.53 12.35 -21.01
C SER A 75 -5.85 12.13 -21.74
N PRO A 76 -6.23 13.03 -22.69
CA PRO A 76 -7.38 12.84 -23.56
C PRO A 76 -7.30 11.59 -24.46
N GLN A 77 -6.08 11.20 -24.82
CA GLN A 77 -5.85 10.06 -25.73
C GLN A 77 -5.94 8.72 -25.00
N TRP A 78 -5.49 8.65 -23.76
CA TRP A 78 -5.47 7.44 -22.94
C TRP A 78 -6.64 7.36 -21.97
N GLY A 79 -6.73 8.26 -21.01
CA GLY A 79 -7.76 8.27 -19.97
C GLY A 79 -7.57 7.18 -18.92
N ARG A 80 -8.52 7.11 -17.96
CA ARG A 80 -8.50 6.18 -16.82
C ARG A 80 -8.58 4.72 -17.28
N ARG A 81 -9.57 4.44 -18.14
CA ARG A 81 -9.89 3.08 -18.58
C ARG A 81 -8.75 2.44 -19.35
N LYS A 82 -8.23 3.11 -20.38
CA LYS A 82 -7.17 2.54 -21.21
C LYS A 82 -5.87 2.33 -20.43
N THR A 83 -5.51 3.26 -19.54
CA THR A 83 -4.32 3.12 -18.70
C THR A 83 -4.45 1.92 -17.77
N LEU A 84 -5.63 1.70 -17.19
CA LEU A 84 -5.89 0.56 -16.31
C LEU A 84 -5.90 -0.77 -17.09
N LEU A 85 -6.45 -0.80 -18.30
CA LEU A 85 -6.38 -1.97 -19.18
C LEU A 85 -4.94 -2.30 -19.58
N LEU A 86 -4.13 -1.29 -19.91
CA LEU A 86 -2.71 -1.47 -20.22
C LEU A 86 -1.95 -2.03 -19.01
N SER A 87 -2.21 -1.51 -17.80
CA SER A 87 -1.63 -2.01 -16.55
C SER A 87 -1.89 -3.52 -16.38
N ALA A 88 -3.15 -3.95 -16.47
CA ALA A 88 -3.53 -5.36 -16.33
C ALA A 88 -2.87 -6.24 -17.38
N LEU A 89 -2.81 -5.78 -18.64
CA LEU A 89 -2.16 -6.52 -19.74
C LEU A 89 -0.66 -6.66 -19.52
N VAL A 90 0.04 -5.58 -19.12
CA VAL A 90 1.48 -5.61 -18.87
C VAL A 90 1.81 -6.51 -17.68
N SER A 91 1.00 -6.49 -16.62
CA SER A 91 1.18 -7.39 -15.47
C SER A 91 0.96 -8.87 -15.87
N ALA A 92 -0.07 -9.17 -16.65
CA ALA A 92 -0.28 -10.53 -17.17
C ALA A 92 0.88 -11.01 -18.07
N LEU A 93 1.45 -10.13 -18.88
CA LEU A 93 2.64 -10.43 -19.69
C LEU A 93 3.87 -10.69 -18.79
N ALA A 94 4.03 -9.94 -17.71
CA ALA A 94 5.10 -10.14 -16.74
C ALA A 94 5.01 -11.56 -16.11
N ASP A 95 3.82 -12.02 -15.75
CA ASP A 95 3.62 -13.38 -15.25
C ASP A 95 3.93 -14.44 -16.30
N GLY A 96 3.59 -14.17 -17.56
CA GLY A 96 4.01 -15.03 -18.69
C GLY A 96 5.54 -15.12 -18.80
N VAL A 97 6.27 -14.02 -18.57
CA VAL A 97 7.73 -14.00 -18.53
C VAL A 97 8.25 -14.78 -17.33
N PHE A 98 7.68 -14.60 -16.13
CA PHE A 98 8.07 -15.34 -14.93
C PHE A 98 7.84 -16.84 -15.09
N LEU A 99 6.72 -17.25 -15.70
CA LEU A 99 6.40 -18.64 -16.01
C LEU A 99 7.50 -19.29 -16.88
N ALA A 100 8.05 -18.54 -17.85
CA ALA A 100 9.12 -19.00 -18.74
C ALA A 100 10.54 -18.76 -18.19
N SER A 101 10.67 -18.06 -17.04
CA SER A 101 11.96 -17.64 -16.53
C SER A 101 12.78 -18.78 -15.95
N ASN A 102 14.00 -18.95 -16.49
CA ASN A 102 15.03 -19.90 -16.05
C ASN A 102 16.39 -19.23 -15.86
N THR A 103 16.50 -17.94 -16.12
CA THR A 103 17.76 -17.20 -16.07
C THR A 103 17.56 -15.83 -15.44
N PHE A 104 18.62 -15.27 -14.86
CA PHE A 104 18.59 -13.95 -14.22
C PHE A 104 18.12 -12.84 -15.16
N PRO A 105 18.58 -12.69 -16.42
CA PRO A 105 18.10 -11.63 -17.30
C PRO A 105 16.59 -11.69 -17.58
N VAL A 106 16.04 -12.89 -17.77
CA VAL A 106 14.60 -13.09 -18.00
C VAL A 106 13.82 -12.75 -16.73
N PHE A 107 14.32 -13.14 -15.56
CA PHE A 107 13.74 -12.78 -14.28
C PHE A 107 13.71 -11.26 -14.07
N VAL A 108 14.79 -10.53 -14.34
CA VAL A 108 14.86 -9.07 -14.28
C VAL A 108 13.87 -8.45 -15.26
N PHE A 109 13.76 -8.96 -16.48
CA PHE A 109 12.80 -8.45 -17.47
C PHE A 109 11.35 -8.62 -16.99
N GLY A 110 11.00 -9.76 -16.38
CA GLY A 110 9.70 -10.00 -15.74
C GLY A 110 9.42 -8.97 -14.64
N ASN A 111 10.39 -8.73 -13.74
CA ASN A 111 10.27 -7.72 -12.68
C ASN A 111 10.10 -6.29 -13.23
N VAL A 112 10.84 -5.91 -14.29
CA VAL A 112 10.68 -4.60 -14.93
C VAL A 112 9.28 -4.45 -15.52
N LEU A 113 8.73 -5.46 -16.19
CA LEU A 113 7.37 -5.44 -16.69
C LEU A 113 6.35 -5.37 -15.55
N MET A 114 6.49 -6.19 -14.52
CA MET A 114 5.58 -6.21 -13.37
C MET A 114 5.56 -4.86 -12.67
N GLY A 115 6.72 -4.30 -12.36
CA GLY A 115 6.82 -2.98 -11.74
C GLY A 115 6.17 -1.89 -12.58
N PHE A 116 6.41 -1.89 -13.90
CA PHE A 116 5.77 -0.92 -14.79
C PHE A 116 4.24 -1.07 -14.80
N GLY A 117 3.72 -2.30 -14.90
CA GLY A 117 2.29 -2.61 -14.85
C GLY A 117 1.65 -2.12 -13.55
N VAL A 118 2.23 -2.50 -12.40
CA VAL A 118 1.78 -2.07 -11.06
C VAL A 118 1.89 -0.54 -10.91
N GLY A 119 2.92 0.07 -11.49
CA GLY A 119 3.07 1.52 -11.49
C GLY A 119 1.93 2.25 -12.20
N LEU A 120 1.47 1.76 -13.35
CA LEU A 120 0.31 2.28 -14.07
C LEU A 120 -1.02 2.06 -13.31
N TYR A 121 -1.11 0.96 -12.57
CA TYR A 121 -2.32 0.51 -11.90
C TYR A 121 -2.81 1.47 -10.81
N TRP A 122 -1.92 1.85 -9.87
CA TRP A 122 -2.33 2.57 -8.68
C TRP A 122 -2.99 3.92 -8.96
N PRO A 123 -2.36 4.86 -9.70
CA PRO A 123 -2.98 6.16 -9.95
C PRO A 123 -4.27 6.04 -10.78
N SER A 124 -4.31 5.09 -11.71
CA SER A 124 -5.47 4.88 -12.58
C SER A 124 -6.68 4.35 -11.80
N THR A 125 -6.48 3.34 -10.96
CA THR A 125 -7.55 2.74 -10.16
C THR A 125 -8.11 3.73 -9.15
N GLU A 126 -7.25 4.46 -8.45
CA GLU A 126 -7.67 5.46 -7.46
C GLU A 126 -8.42 6.61 -8.14
N ALA A 127 -7.99 7.04 -9.34
CA ALA A 127 -8.70 8.06 -10.11
C ALA A 127 -10.11 7.59 -10.52
N VAL A 128 -10.26 6.33 -10.98
CA VAL A 128 -11.59 5.76 -11.30
C VAL A 128 -12.50 5.78 -10.06
N VAL A 129 -12.00 5.31 -8.90
CA VAL A 129 -12.78 5.34 -7.65
C VAL A 129 -13.20 6.76 -7.30
N ALA A 130 -12.28 7.73 -7.42
CA ALA A 130 -12.56 9.13 -7.10
C ALA A 130 -13.61 9.75 -8.04
N ASP A 131 -13.58 9.39 -9.33
CA ASP A 131 -14.48 9.95 -10.33
C ASP A 131 -15.92 9.41 -10.21
N ILE A 132 -16.09 8.14 -9.83
CA ILE A 132 -17.42 7.51 -9.71
C ILE A 132 -18.02 7.63 -8.30
N THR A 133 -17.31 8.28 -7.36
CA THR A 133 -17.76 8.39 -5.97
C THR A 133 -17.93 9.87 -5.56
N PRO A 134 -19.10 10.25 -4.99
CA PRO A 134 -19.29 11.57 -4.41
C PRO A 134 -18.23 11.91 -3.35
N ALA A 135 -17.84 13.17 -3.24
CA ALA A 135 -16.79 13.60 -2.33
C ALA A 135 -17.00 13.16 -0.87
N ALA A 136 -18.27 13.16 -0.40
CA ALA A 136 -18.64 12.73 0.95
C ALA A 136 -18.39 11.25 1.23
N ASP A 137 -18.36 10.40 0.20
CA ASP A 137 -18.28 8.93 0.33
C ASP A 137 -16.92 8.37 -0.09
N ARG A 138 -15.99 9.22 -0.58
CA ARG A 138 -14.69 8.79 -1.10
C ARG A 138 -13.85 7.99 -0.10
N SER A 139 -13.79 8.43 1.15
CA SER A 139 -13.05 7.71 2.19
C SER A 139 -13.59 6.30 2.42
N GLU A 140 -14.93 6.14 2.36
CA GLU A 140 -15.58 4.84 2.51
C GLU A 140 -15.36 3.95 1.26
N ALA A 141 -15.39 4.55 0.05
CA ALA A 141 -15.09 3.85 -1.19
C ALA A 141 -13.64 3.37 -1.25
N PHE A 142 -12.68 4.21 -0.87
CA PHE A 142 -11.27 3.81 -0.77
C PHE A 142 -11.06 2.73 0.31
N ALA A 143 -11.78 2.81 1.45
CA ALA A 143 -11.72 1.79 2.48
C ALA A 143 -12.25 0.42 1.98
N LEU A 144 -13.36 0.41 1.23
CA LEU A 144 -13.89 -0.82 0.62
C LEU A 144 -12.88 -1.43 -0.35
N VAL A 145 -12.26 -0.61 -1.18
CA VAL A 145 -11.26 -1.05 -2.15
C VAL A 145 -10.03 -1.63 -1.45
N ARG A 146 -9.54 -0.98 -0.38
CA ARG A 146 -8.43 -1.50 0.43
C ARG A 146 -8.78 -2.78 1.18
N LEU A 147 -10.03 -2.90 1.64
CA LEU A 147 -10.52 -4.14 2.23
C LEU A 147 -10.46 -5.29 1.21
N ALA A 148 -10.92 -5.03 -0.02
CA ALA A 148 -10.85 -6.00 -1.11
C ALA A 148 -9.39 -6.42 -1.42
N ASP A 149 -8.46 -5.45 -1.45
CA ASP A 149 -7.03 -5.71 -1.62
C ASP A 149 -6.46 -6.63 -0.53
N ASN A 150 -6.69 -6.27 0.74
CA ASN A 150 -6.16 -7.03 1.88
C ASN A 150 -6.75 -8.44 1.97
N LEU A 151 -8.06 -8.56 1.75
CA LEU A 151 -8.73 -9.86 1.73
C LEU A 151 -8.24 -10.73 0.58
N GLY A 152 -8.12 -10.15 -0.62
CA GLY A 152 -7.59 -10.85 -1.79
C GLY A 152 -6.18 -11.36 -1.54
N LEU A 153 -5.29 -10.50 -1.04
CA LEU A 153 -3.91 -10.84 -0.73
C LEU A 153 -3.84 -11.99 0.29
N GLY A 154 -4.58 -11.89 1.39
CA GLY A 154 -4.60 -12.92 2.44
C GLY A 154 -5.12 -14.28 1.93
N ILE A 155 -6.18 -14.27 1.11
CA ILE A 155 -6.71 -15.47 0.45
C ILE A 155 -5.65 -16.07 -0.48
N GLY A 156 -5.03 -15.23 -1.32
CA GLY A 156 -4.02 -15.67 -2.29
C GLY A 156 -2.80 -16.31 -1.63
N VAL A 157 -2.26 -15.70 -0.58
CA VAL A 157 -1.13 -16.26 0.19
C VAL A 157 -1.49 -17.62 0.77
N SER A 158 -2.67 -17.75 1.37
CA SER A 158 -3.12 -19.01 1.96
C SER A 158 -3.32 -20.10 0.91
N LEU A 159 -3.97 -19.78 -0.21
CA LEU A 159 -4.19 -20.72 -1.30
C LEU A 159 -2.89 -21.08 -2.04
N GLY A 160 -1.98 -20.11 -2.19
CA GLY A 160 -0.65 -20.33 -2.78
C GLY A 160 0.17 -21.34 -1.99
N GLY A 161 0.20 -21.20 -0.66
CA GLY A 161 0.84 -22.17 0.22
C GLY A 161 0.23 -23.56 0.13
N ALA A 162 -1.11 -23.68 0.12
CA ALA A 162 -1.80 -24.95 -0.04
C ALA A 162 -1.52 -25.59 -1.41
N LEU A 163 -1.49 -24.80 -2.47
CA LEU A 163 -1.16 -25.28 -3.82
C LEU A 163 0.26 -25.86 -3.89
N ILE A 164 1.24 -25.17 -3.32
CA ILE A 164 2.62 -25.64 -3.30
C ILE A 164 2.74 -26.91 -2.45
N ALA A 165 2.13 -26.93 -1.27
CA ALA A 165 2.17 -28.11 -0.39
C ALA A 165 1.60 -29.38 -1.05
N THR A 166 0.59 -29.23 -1.90
CA THR A 166 -0.06 -30.37 -2.56
C THR A 166 0.55 -30.75 -3.91
N THR A 167 1.03 -29.76 -4.69
CA THR A 167 1.45 -30.00 -6.08
C THR A 167 2.95 -29.87 -6.31
N GLN A 168 3.66 -29.13 -5.44
CA GLN A 168 5.07 -28.75 -5.59
C GLN A 168 5.36 -27.96 -6.90
N GLN A 169 4.32 -27.46 -7.58
CA GLN A 169 4.42 -26.80 -8.88
C GLN A 169 4.36 -25.28 -8.73
N TYR A 170 5.47 -24.66 -8.38
CA TYR A 170 5.57 -23.20 -8.19
C TYR A 170 5.19 -22.38 -9.44
N ARG A 171 5.44 -22.91 -10.65
CA ARG A 171 5.10 -22.20 -11.89
C ARG A 171 3.60 -21.96 -12.06
N LEU A 172 2.74 -22.80 -11.46
CA LEU A 172 1.30 -22.58 -11.47
C LEU A 172 0.90 -21.28 -10.77
N LEU A 173 1.69 -20.81 -9.82
CA LEU A 173 1.43 -19.54 -9.12
C LEU A 173 1.41 -18.36 -10.11
N PHE A 174 2.42 -18.28 -10.98
CA PHE A 174 2.49 -17.25 -12.02
C PHE A 174 1.39 -17.41 -13.08
N ALA A 175 1.05 -18.66 -13.44
CA ALA A 175 -0.06 -18.90 -14.37
C ALA A 175 -1.40 -18.41 -13.79
N ILE A 176 -1.65 -18.68 -12.52
CA ILE A 176 -2.87 -18.24 -11.82
C ILE A 176 -2.89 -16.71 -11.71
N ASP A 177 -1.78 -16.08 -11.32
CA ASP A 177 -1.70 -14.62 -11.21
C ASP A 177 -1.95 -13.96 -12.57
N GLY A 178 -1.28 -14.41 -13.62
CA GLY A 178 -1.51 -13.93 -14.98
C GLY A 178 -2.97 -14.07 -15.43
N VAL A 179 -3.62 -15.20 -15.10
CA VAL A 179 -5.06 -15.38 -15.36
C VAL A 179 -5.91 -14.38 -14.57
N THR A 180 -5.59 -14.11 -13.30
CA THR A 180 -6.34 -13.12 -12.50
C THR A 180 -6.20 -11.71 -13.09
N PHE A 181 -5.04 -11.32 -13.61
CA PHE A 181 -4.87 -10.05 -14.33
C PHE A 181 -5.68 -10.00 -15.64
N LEU A 182 -5.75 -11.09 -16.41
CA LEU A 182 -6.58 -11.17 -17.61
C LEU A 182 -8.08 -11.10 -17.28
N LEU A 183 -8.52 -11.73 -16.20
CA LEU A 183 -9.89 -11.63 -15.70
C LEU A 183 -10.20 -10.19 -15.24
N PHE A 184 -9.26 -9.55 -14.54
CA PHE A 184 -9.37 -8.15 -14.16
C PHE A 184 -9.46 -7.24 -15.37
N PHE A 185 -8.64 -7.46 -16.40
CA PHE A 185 -8.75 -6.79 -17.69
C PHE A 185 -10.15 -6.93 -18.28
N GLY A 186 -10.69 -8.16 -18.32
CA GLY A 186 -12.04 -8.44 -18.82
C GLY A 186 -13.14 -7.70 -18.05
N ILE A 187 -13.03 -7.66 -16.71
CA ILE A 187 -13.97 -6.93 -15.83
C ILE A 187 -13.95 -5.43 -16.16
N ILE A 188 -12.75 -4.83 -16.26
CA ILE A 188 -12.61 -3.41 -16.60
C ILE A 188 -13.16 -3.13 -18.00
N TYR A 189 -12.81 -3.97 -18.97
CA TYR A 189 -13.26 -3.81 -20.35
C TYR A 189 -14.78 -3.84 -20.46
N ALA A 190 -15.44 -4.75 -19.76
CA ALA A 190 -16.89 -4.95 -19.85
C ALA A 190 -17.71 -3.98 -18.98
N ALA A 191 -17.19 -3.58 -17.79
CA ALA A 191 -18.01 -2.93 -16.78
C ALA A 191 -17.60 -1.50 -16.45
N ILE A 192 -16.38 -1.07 -16.79
CA ILE A 192 -15.89 0.27 -16.47
C ILE A 192 -15.80 1.10 -17.76
N ALA A 193 -16.69 2.09 -17.89
CA ALA A 193 -16.59 3.10 -18.94
C ALA A 193 -15.46 4.09 -18.64
N GLU A 194 -15.08 4.91 -19.62
CA GLU A 194 -14.15 6.02 -19.35
C GLU A 194 -14.79 7.01 -18.37
N THR A 195 -14.08 7.28 -17.29
CA THR A 195 -14.57 8.15 -16.19
C THR A 195 -13.92 9.52 -16.19
N ARG A 196 -12.94 9.74 -17.05
CA ARG A 196 -12.22 11.02 -17.10
C ARG A 196 -13.18 12.17 -17.44
N PRO A 197 -13.19 13.27 -16.65
CA PRO A 197 -13.96 14.46 -16.98
C PRO A 197 -13.52 15.04 -18.34
N GLU A 198 -14.46 15.61 -19.11
CA GLU A 198 -14.11 16.27 -20.36
C GLU A 198 -13.14 17.42 -20.10
N PRO A 199 -12.03 17.51 -20.87
CA PRO A 199 -11.05 18.54 -20.62
C PRO A 199 -11.57 19.90 -21.08
N SER A 200 -11.48 20.91 -20.26
CA SER A 200 -11.71 22.30 -20.66
C SER A 200 -10.63 22.85 -21.60
N ARG A 201 -9.46 22.20 -21.71
CA ARG A 201 -8.34 22.52 -22.62
C ARG A 201 -7.44 21.31 -22.82
N ASN A 202 -6.89 21.12 -24.06
CA ASN A 202 -5.81 20.19 -24.35
C ASN A 202 -4.56 20.60 -23.57
N ARG A 203 -4.21 19.90 -22.50
CA ARG A 203 -2.94 20.08 -21.80
C ARG A 203 -1.89 19.12 -22.38
N ALA A 204 -0.66 19.60 -22.60
CA ALA A 204 0.44 18.75 -23.00
C ALA A 204 0.72 17.69 -21.90
N PHE A 205 1.17 16.50 -22.31
CA PHE A 205 1.39 15.32 -21.47
C PHE A 205 2.09 15.60 -20.13
N LEU A 206 3.09 16.50 -20.11
CA LEU A 206 3.87 16.84 -18.91
C LEU A 206 3.37 18.10 -18.17
N GLN A 207 2.42 18.86 -18.73
CA GLN A 207 1.97 20.11 -18.10
C GLN A 207 1.31 19.87 -16.75
N GLY A 208 0.63 18.74 -16.58
CA GLY A 208 0.01 18.38 -15.31
C GLY A 208 1.01 18.24 -14.16
N TRP A 209 2.20 17.72 -14.45
CA TRP A 209 3.27 17.60 -13.45
C TRP A 209 3.82 18.97 -13.03
N GLY A 210 3.96 19.91 -13.97
CA GLY A 210 4.36 21.28 -13.66
C GLY A 210 3.37 22.02 -12.76
N VAL A 211 2.08 21.66 -12.81
CA VAL A 211 1.05 22.18 -11.89
C VAL A 211 1.16 21.48 -10.54
N ALA A 212 1.18 20.14 -10.50
CA ALA A 212 1.22 19.36 -9.27
C ALA A 212 2.49 19.63 -8.45
N LEU A 213 3.67 19.69 -9.08
CA LEU A 213 4.94 19.95 -8.41
C LEU A 213 5.15 21.43 -8.02
N LYS A 214 4.23 22.31 -8.39
CA LYS A 214 4.19 23.70 -7.91
C LYS A 214 3.08 23.95 -6.90
N ASP A 215 2.22 22.97 -6.67
CA ASP A 215 1.15 23.07 -5.67
C ASP A 215 1.74 22.93 -4.25
N PRO A 216 1.78 24.02 -3.45
CA PRO A 216 2.41 23.99 -2.15
C PRO A 216 1.67 23.07 -1.17
N LEU A 217 0.34 22.96 -1.26
CA LEU A 217 -0.45 22.10 -0.38
C LEU A 217 -0.15 20.62 -0.65
N LEU A 218 -0.04 20.24 -1.94
CA LEU A 218 0.33 18.89 -2.32
C LEU A 218 1.75 18.54 -1.85
N LEU A 219 2.74 19.43 -2.04
CA LEU A 219 4.13 19.16 -1.67
C LEU A 219 4.32 19.08 -0.16
N VAL A 220 3.67 19.95 0.60
CA VAL A 220 3.66 19.91 2.06
C VAL A 220 3.01 18.59 2.53
N TYR A 221 1.90 18.19 1.93
CA TYR A 221 1.27 16.91 2.23
C TYR A 221 2.16 15.72 1.83
N ALA A 222 2.83 15.78 0.68
CA ALA A 222 3.72 14.71 0.23
C ALA A 222 4.82 14.39 1.26
N THR A 223 5.36 15.41 1.94
CA THR A 223 6.32 15.22 3.04
C THR A 223 5.73 14.38 4.17
N VAL A 224 4.51 14.69 4.60
CA VAL A 224 3.76 13.91 5.60
C VAL A 224 3.51 12.47 5.10
N ASN A 225 3.14 12.35 3.84
CA ASN A 225 2.83 11.08 3.22
C ASN A 225 4.05 10.13 3.15
N VAL A 226 5.24 10.66 2.85
CA VAL A 226 6.51 9.91 2.91
C VAL A 226 6.77 9.39 4.32
N LEU A 227 6.49 10.17 5.37
CA LEU A 227 6.65 9.73 6.76
C LEU A 227 5.69 8.60 7.10
N PHE A 228 4.40 8.73 6.76
CA PHE A 228 3.43 7.66 6.98
C PHE A 228 3.79 6.36 6.26
N THR A 229 4.21 6.46 5.00
CA THR A 229 4.61 5.27 4.22
C THR A 229 5.89 4.66 4.76
N GLY A 230 6.81 5.48 5.27
CA GLY A 230 7.97 5.04 6.04
C GLY A 230 7.59 4.30 7.32
N TYR A 231 6.59 4.78 8.07
CA TYR A 231 6.09 4.09 9.27
C TYR A 231 5.52 2.71 8.93
N ILE A 232 4.73 2.61 7.85
CA ILE A 232 4.19 1.33 7.39
C ILE A 232 5.32 0.38 6.97
N ALA A 233 6.34 0.89 6.27
CA ALA A 233 7.49 0.11 5.86
C ALA A 233 8.27 -0.46 7.06
N GLN A 234 8.37 0.27 8.19
CA GLN A 234 8.99 -0.24 9.41
C GLN A 234 8.25 -1.45 9.99
N VAL A 235 6.91 -1.46 9.93
CA VAL A 235 6.11 -2.61 10.42
C VAL A 235 6.39 -3.87 9.59
N GLN A 236 6.67 -3.71 8.30
CA GLN A 236 6.88 -4.86 7.39
C GLN A 236 8.35 -5.32 7.31
N SER A 237 9.30 -4.48 7.69
CA SER A 237 10.74 -4.78 7.57
C SER A 237 11.47 -4.85 8.90
N THR A 238 11.53 -3.74 9.63
CA THR A 238 12.37 -3.57 10.82
C THR A 238 11.74 -4.17 12.08
N LEU A 239 10.42 -3.97 12.26
CA LEU A 239 9.72 -4.43 13.45
C LEU A 239 9.76 -5.95 13.65
N PRO A 240 9.58 -6.79 12.62
CA PRO A 240 9.72 -8.25 12.76
C PRO A 240 11.09 -8.66 13.30
N VAL A 241 12.15 -8.07 12.76
CA VAL A 241 13.53 -8.34 13.18
C VAL A 241 13.74 -7.86 14.62
N TYR A 242 13.27 -6.66 14.96
CA TYR A 242 13.40 -6.13 16.32
C TYR A 242 12.69 -7.02 17.35
N LEU A 243 11.45 -7.44 17.09
CA LEU A 243 10.69 -8.32 17.98
C LEU A 243 11.34 -9.71 18.10
N ASN A 244 11.95 -10.22 17.02
CA ASN A 244 12.61 -11.51 17.02
C ASN A 244 13.97 -11.52 17.74
N THR A 245 14.67 -10.37 17.78
CA THR A 245 16.07 -10.34 18.23
C THR A 245 16.26 -9.61 19.56
N PHE A 246 15.50 -8.54 19.82
CA PHE A 246 15.83 -7.60 20.89
C PHE A 246 14.85 -7.63 22.07
N VAL A 247 13.62 -8.05 21.86
CA VAL A 247 12.58 -7.95 22.90
C VAL A 247 12.78 -9.02 23.98
N PRO A 248 12.71 -8.69 25.29
CA PRO A 248 12.84 -9.66 26.35
C PRO A 248 11.78 -10.76 26.28
N ASN A 249 12.16 -12.01 26.51
CA ASN A 249 11.26 -13.17 26.52
C ASN A 249 11.68 -14.16 27.63
N GLY A 250 11.33 -13.84 28.85
CA GLY A 250 11.81 -14.56 30.03
C GLY A 250 13.32 -14.37 30.21
N GLU A 251 14.08 -15.46 30.28
CA GLU A 251 15.54 -15.45 30.32
C GLU A 251 16.21 -15.32 28.96
N GLU A 252 15.43 -15.51 27.87
CA GLU A 252 15.89 -15.40 26.49
C GLU A 252 15.62 -14.00 25.90
N GLN A 253 16.21 -13.73 24.73
CA GLN A 253 15.92 -12.55 23.92
C GLN A 253 15.23 -12.97 22.61
N GLY A 254 14.28 -12.13 22.18
CA GLY A 254 13.52 -12.35 20.96
C GLY A 254 12.27 -13.21 21.14
N LEU A 255 11.22 -12.83 20.44
CA LEU A 255 10.00 -13.62 20.37
C LEU A 255 10.16 -14.75 19.33
N PRO A 256 9.67 -15.96 19.63
CA PRO A 256 9.71 -17.09 18.69
C PRO A 256 8.99 -16.78 17.36
N GLU A 257 9.45 -17.34 16.26
CA GLU A 257 8.88 -17.14 14.93
C GLU A 257 7.39 -17.50 14.86
N ALA A 258 6.97 -18.56 15.55
CA ALA A 258 5.56 -18.95 15.65
C ALA A 258 4.69 -17.85 16.29
N THR A 259 5.21 -17.22 17.36
CA THR A 259 4.53 -16.09 18.02
C THR A 259 4.45 -14.88 17.10
N LEU A 260 5.52 -14.55 16.39
CA LEU A 260 5.55 -13.48 15.40
C LEU A 260 4.54 -13.72 14.28
N SER A 261 4.47 -14.95 13.76
CA SER A 261 3.49 -15.33 12.73
C SER A 261 2.05 -15.05 13.18
N VAL A 262 1.69 -15.43 14.41
CA VAL A 262 0.36 -15.15 14.98
C VAL A 262 0.13 -13.65 15.14
N LEU A 263 1.09 -12.91 15.65
CA LEU A 263 1.00 -11.47 15.88
C LEU A 263 0.81 -10.70 14.56
N PHE A 264 1.61 -10.99 13.53
CA PHE A 264 1.51 -10.31 12.23
C PHE A 264 0.26 -10.74 11.45
N THR A 265 -0.16 -12.02 11.53
CA THR A 265 -1.46 -12.46 10.99
C THR A 265 -2.61 -11.72 11.67
N GLY A 266 -2.57 -11.58 12.99
CA GLY A 266 -3.52 -10.79 13.76
C GLY A 266 -3.55 -9.32 13.34
N HIS A 267 -2.37 -8.71 13.11
CA HIS A 267 -2.25 -7.35 12.59
C HIS A 267 -2.94 -7.17 11.23
N VAL A 268 -2.69 -8.07 10.27
CA VAL A 268 -3.31 -8.03 8.93
C VAL A 268 -4.82 -8.24 9.03
N ALA A 269 -5.26 -9.23 9.83
CA ALA A 269 -6.68 -9.48 10.04
C ALA A 269 -7.40 -8.28 10.67
N LEU A 270 -6.79 -7.66 11.69
CA LEU A 270 -7.34 -6.48 12.35
C LEU A 270 -7.38 -5.28 11.38
N THR A 271 -6.34 -5.09 10.55
CA THR A 271 -6.30 -4.07 9.50
C THR A 271 -7.49 -4.25 8.55
N ALA A 272 -7.76 -5.47 8.08
CA ALA A 272 -8.87 -5.76 7.20
C ALA A 272 -10.23 -5.53 7.89
N LEU A 273 -10.42 -6.04 9.11
CA LEU A 273 -11.69 -5.92 9.84
C LEU A 273 -12.01 -4.48 10.24
N CYS A 274 -11.01 -3.69 10.60
CA CYS A 274 -11.19 -2.30 11.01
C CYS A 274 -11.33 -1.32 9.83
N GLN A 275 -11.08 -1.75 8.58
CA GLN A 275 -11.00 -0.86 7.43
C GLN A 275 -12.28 -0.01 7.25
N LEU A 276 -13.45 -0.64 7.21
CA LEU A 276 -14.73 0.06 7.05
C LEU A 276 -15.20 0.77 8.33
N PRO A 277 -15.16 0.15 9.53
CA PRO A 277 -15.53 0.81 10.76
C PRO A 277 -14.75 2.11 11.02
N VAL A 278 -13.43 2.07 10.87
CA VAL A 278 -12.56 3.24 11.08
C VAL A 278 -12.83 4.33 10.04
N ALA A 279 -12.98 3.96 8.76
CA ALA A 279 -13.32 4.92 7.71
C ALA A 279 -14.64 5.65 7.99
N ARG A 280 -15.66 4.94 8.49
CA ARG A 280 -16.96 5.53 8.89
C ARG A 280 -16.84 6.41 10.11
N LEU A 281 -16.08 6.00 11.12
CA LEU A 281 -15.85 6.79 12.33
C LEU A 281 -15.17 8.12 12.02
N LEU A 282 -14.23 8.12 11.07
CA LEU A 282 -13.48 9.31 10.66
C LEU A 282 -14.20 10.19 9.63
N LYS A 283 -15.27 9.69 8.98
CA LYS A 283 -16.01 10.39 7.92
C LYS A 283 -16.50 11.82 8.31
N PRO A 284 -16.94 12.10 9.57
CA PRO A 284 -17.36 13.44 9.96
C PRO A 284 -16.22 14.47 10.07
N LEU A 285 -14.98 14.00 10.12
CA LEU A 285 -13.81 14.85 10.31
C LEU A 285 -13.26 15.36 8.97
N SER A 286 -12.57 16.52 9.00
CA SER A 286 -11.75 16.93 7.85
C SER A 286 -10.61 15.93 7.65
N GLN A 287 -10.19 15.73 6.38
CA GLN A 287 -9.11 14.78 6.07
C GLN A 287 -7.82 15.05 6.87
N PRO A 288 -7.33 16.31 7.04
CA PRO A 288 -6.18 16.56 7.89
C PRO A 288 -6.39 16.13 9.35
N ARG A 289 -7.59 16.33 9.92
CA ARG A 289 -7.89 15.89 11.30
C ARG A 289 -7.92 14.37 11.44
N ALA A 290 -8.49 13.68 10.46
CA ALA A 290 -8.46 12.21 10.43
C ALA A 290 -7.03 11.66 10.32
N LEU A 291 -6.17 12.30 9.53
CA LEU A 291 -4.75 11.98 9.43
C LEU A 291 -3.98 12.27 10.73
N MET A 292 -4.35 13.35 11.48
CA MET A 292 -3.76 13.61 12.81
C MET A 292 -4.07 12.48 13.80
N ILE A 293 -5.30 11.93 13.78
CA ILE A 293 -5.66 10.78 14.62
C ILE A 293 -4.78 9.57 14.25
N SER A 294 -4.62 9.29 12.96
CA SER A 294 -3.70 8.24 12.51
C SER A 294 -2.27 8.48 13.00
N ALA A 295 -1.76 9.71 12.89
CA ALA A 295 -0.43 10.07 13.38
C ALA A 295 -0.27 9.83 14.87
N CYS A 296 -1.25 10.23 15.69
CA CYS A 296 -1.24 9.96 17.13
C CYS A 296 -1.20 8.45 17.42
N LEU A 297 -1.97 7.65 16.69
CA LEU A 297 -1.96 6.18 16.84
C LEU A 297 -0.60 5.59 16.46
N TRP A 298 0.07 6.10 15.41
CA TRP A 298 1.45 5.71 15.08
C TRP A 298 2.42 6.04 16.20
N GLY A 299 2.32 7.24 16.78
CA GLY A 299 3.14 7.65 17.93
C GLY A 299 2.95 6.72 19.14
N VAL A 300 1.70 6.39 19.47
CA VAL A 300 1.38 5.41 20.52
C VAL A 300 1.95 4.04 20.18
N GLY A 301 1.76 3.57 18.94
CA GLY A 301 2.29 2.28 18.48
C GLY A 301 3.81 2.17 18.64
N PHE A 302 4.56 3.17 18.19
CA PHE A 302 6.02 3.19 18.34
C PHE A 302 6.46 3.27 19.80
N THR A 303 5.75 4.04 20.63
CA THR A 303 6.02 4.10 22.07
C THR A 303 5.78 2.74 22.74
N LEU A 304 4.74 2.01 22.33
CA LEU A 304 4.49 0.65 22.80
C LEU A 304 5.58 -0.33 22.38
N VAL A 305 6.12 -0.21 21.15
CA VAL A 305 7.27 -1.03 20.71
C VAL A 305 8.49 -0.75 21.58
N TRP A 306 8.82 0.53 21.78
CA TRP A 306 9.91 0.93 22.67
C TRP A 306 9.74 0.40 24.09
N ALA A 307 8.56 0.56 24.69
CA ALA A 307 8.24 0.06 26.02
C ALA A 307 8.33 -1.48 26.11
N THR A 308 7.95 -2.19 25.03
CA THR A 308 8.08 -3.64 24.93
C THR A 308 9.55 -4.06 24.91
N GLY A 309 10.40 -3.35 24.17
CA GLY A 309 11.84 -3.59 24.14
C GLY A 309 12.52 -3.42 25.50
N LEU A 310 12.02 -2.50 26.33
CA LEU A 310 12.50 -2.30 27.70
C LEU A 310 11.89 -3.30 28.72
N GLY A 311 11.01 -4.20 28.30
CA GLY A 311 10.37 -5.18 29.19
C GLY A 311 9.33 -4.60 30.15
N LEU A 312 8.81 -3.38 29.90
CA LEU A 312 7.89 -2.69 30.81
C LEU A 312 6.53 -3.39 30.97
N PHE A 313 6.16 -4.29 30.07
CA PHE A 313 4.90 -5.04 30.12
C PHE A 313 4.97 -6.34 30.92
N GLY A 314 6.16 -6.75 31.37
CA GLY A 314 6.37 -8.05 32.01
C GLY A 314 6.21 -9.25 31.06
N ILE A 315 5.22 -9.23 30.16
CA ILE A 315 4.99 -10.23 29.09
C ILE A 315 5.10 -9.50 27.74
N SER A 316 6.20 -9.67 27.06
CA SER A 316 6.51 -8.93 25.83
C SER A 316 5.54 -9.20 24.68
N VAL A 317 4.94 -10.40 24.62
CA VAL A 317 3.92 -10.75 23.63
C VAL A 317 2.70 -9.82 23.75
N VAL A 318 2.32 -9.44 24.96
CA VAL A 318 1.19 -8.51 25.19
C VAL A 318 1.54 -7.11 24.67
N GLY A 319 2.73 -6.61 24.98
CA GLY A 319 3.20 -5.32 24.48
C GLY A 319 3.28 -5.28 22.96
N ALA A 320 3.84 -6.32 22.33
CA ALA A 320 3.89 -6.46 20.88
C ALA A 320 2.49 -6.53 20.25
N ALA A 321 1.56 -7.26 20.85
CA ALA A 321 0.17 -7.36 20.37
C ALA A 321 -0.54 -6.01 20.45
N LEU A 322 -0.37 -5.25 21.54
CA LEU A 322 -0.93 -3.91 21.69
C LEU A 322 -0.33 -2.94 20.67
N ALA A 323 0.98 -2.96 20.45
CA ALA A 323 1.68 -2.14 19.48
C ALA A 323 1.16 -2.42 18.05
N LEU A 324 1.17 -3.69 17.63
CA LEU A 324 0.71 -4.11 16.31
C LEU A 324 -0.78 -3.82 16.09
N SER A 325 -1.62 -4.01 17.11
CA SER A 325 -3.05 -3.68 17.04
C SER A 325 -3.27 -2.17 16.86
N THR A 326 -2.54 -1.35 17.59
CA THR A 326 -2.59 0.11 17.47
C THR A 326 -2.12 0.56 16.09
N MET A 327 -1.03 0.00 15.57
CA MET A 327 -0.50 0.29 14.23
C MET A 327 -1.44 -0.20 13.12
N ALA A 328 -2.18 -1.30 13.31
CA ALA A 328 -3.22 -1.75 12.39
C ALA A 328 -4.33 -0.69 12.26
N ILE A 329 -4.82 -0.17 13.37
CA ILE A 329 -5.83 0.89 13.39
C ILE A 329 -5.26 2.20 12.79
N ALA A 330 -4.01 2.54 13.09
CA ALA A 330 -3.33 3.69 12.50
C ALA A 330 -3.27 3.60 10.97
N THR A 331 -2.89 2.43 10.44
CA THR A 331 -2.83 2.16 8.99
C THR A 331 -4.22 2.27 8.35
N THR A 332 -5.26 1.72 8.98
CA THR A 332 -6.64 1.80 8.46
C THR A 332 -7.19 3.23 8.50
N ALA A 333 -6.79 4.02 9.48
CA ALA A 333 -7.16 5.43 9.56
C ALA A 333 -6.45 6.30 8.50
N TYR A 334 -5.22 5.92 8.11
CA TYR A 334 -4.42 6.65 7.13
C TYR A 334 -4.82 6.34 5.69
N THR A 335 -4.82 5.06 5.28
CA THR A 335 -4.80 4.67 3.87
C THR A 335 -5.95 5.25 3.02
N PRO A 336 -7.23 5.14 3.41
CA PRO A 336 -8.32 5.68 2.60
C PRO A 336 -8.40 7.21 2.66
N VAL A 337 -8.03 7.79 3.81
CA VAL A 337 -8.07 9.24 4.01
C VAL A 337 -6.98 9.93 3.21
N ALA A 338 -5.78 9.33 3.12
CA ALA A 338 -4.66 9.82 2.34
C ALA A 338 -5.04 10.01 0.86
N SER A 339 -5.59 8.97 0.23
CA SER A 339 -6.05 9.05 -1.16
C SER A 339 -7.19 10.05 -1.34
N ALA A 340 -8.18 10.07 -0.42
CA ALA A 340 -9.28 11.02 -0.47
C ALA A 340 -8.80 12.48 -0.34
N PHE A 341 -7.79 12.72 0.50
CA PHE A 341 -7.23 14.05 0.70
C PHE A 341 -6.51 14.56 -0.56
N VAL A 342 -5.66 13.75 -1.17
CA VAL A 342 -4.99 14.10 -2.42
C VAL A 342 -6.00 14.41 -3.53
N VAL A 343 -7.06 13.61 -3.63
CA VAL A 343 -8.14 13.87 -4.60
C VAL A 343 -8.86 15.19 -4.32
N SER A 344 -9.00 15.59 -3.05
CA SER A 344 -9.65 16.87 -2.70
C SER A 344 -8.79 18.09 -3.03
N LEU A 345 -7.47 17.94 -3.09
CA LEU A 345 -6.54 18.98 -3.54
C LEU A 345 -6.46 19.07 -5.07
N ALA A 346 -6.68 17.95 -5.75
CA ALA A 346 -6.49 17.84 -7.19
C ALA A 346 -7.60 18.51 -8.00
N PRO A 347 -7.26 19.32 -9.02
CA PRO A 347 -8.19 19.64 -10.09
C PRO A 347 -8.73 18.36 -10.73
N GLU A 348 -10.02 18.32 -11.10
CA GLU A 348 -10.65 17.10 -11.65
C GLU A 348 -9.88 16.47 -12.83
N SER A 349 -9.35 17.33 -13.69
CA SER A 349 -8.56 16.93 -14.86
C SER A 349 -7.13 16.47 -14.55
N LEU A 350 -6.67 16.56 -13.29
CA LEU A 350 -5.30 16.21 -12.86
C LEU A 350 -5.26 15.21 -11.69
N ARG A 351 -6.38 14.57 -11.38
CA ARG A 351 -6.46 13.57 -10.29
C ARG A 351 -5.42 12.47 -10.44
N GLY A 352 -5.20 11.99 -11.66
CA GLY A 352 -4.22 10.95 -11.94
C GLY A 352 -2.79 11.37 -11.61
N VAL A 353 -2.38 12.60 -11.98
CA VAL A 353 -1.04 13.13 -11.65
C VAL A 353 -0.88 13.32 -10.15
N TYR A 354 -1.89 13.89 -9.45
CA TYR A 354 -1.84 14.08 -8.00
C TYR A 354 -1.78 12.75 -7.25
N LEU A 355 -2.59 11.77 -7.67
CA LEU A 355 -2.53 10.41 -7.12
C LEU A 355 -1.23 9.67 -7.45
N SER A 356 -0.61 10.01 -8.58
CA SER A 356 0.73 9.51 -8.92
C SER A 356 1.79 10.04 -7.95
N VAL A 357 1.74 11.34 -7.61
CA VAL A 357 2.62 11.91 -6.56
C VAL A 357 2.39 11.19 -5.23
N ASN A 358 1.14 10.97 -4.84
CA ASN A 358 0.78 10.19 -3.64
C ASN A 358 1.38 8.76 -3.68
N SER A 359 1.27 8.10 -4.82
CA SER A 359 1.83 6.74 -5.01
C SER A 359 3.37 6.73 -4.99
N MET A 360 4.03 7.79 -5.50
CA MET A 360 5.50 7.92 -5.42
C MET A 360 5.99 8.08 -3.98
N CYS A 361 5.21 8.71 -3.09
CA CYS A 361 5.55 8.79 -1.66
C CYS A 361 5.70 7.40 -1.03
N TRP A 362 4.90 6.40 -1.48
CA TRP A 362 5.06 5.02 -1.04
C TRP A 362 6.41 4.45 -1.46
N ALA A 363 6.80 4.64 -2.72
CA ALA A 363 8.10 4.18 -3.20
C ALA A 363 9.25 4.81 -2.40
N ILE A 364 9.16 6.11 -2.09
CA ILE A 364 10.18 6.82 -1.29
C ILE A 364 10.19 6.28 0.15
N GLY A 365 9.03 6.12 0.78
CA GLY A 365 8.94 5.61 2.15
C GLY A 365 9.50 4.19 2.29
N TYR A 366 9.21 3.31 1.32
CA TYR A 366 9.76 1.95 1.28
C TYR A 366 11.23 1.89 0.85
N PHE A 367 11.71 2.88 0.11
CA PHE A 367 13.12 2.99 -0.25
C PHE A 367 13.98 3.49 0.92
N VAL A 368 13.46 4.42 1.72
CA VAL A 368 14.20 5.07 2.83
C VAL A 368 13.98 4.35 4.16
N GLY A 369 12.76 3.92 4.44
CA GLY A 369 12.37 3.38 5.75
C GLY A 369 13.19 2.16 6.17
N PRO A 370 13.16 1.04 5.43
CA PRO A 370 13.86 -0.19 5.81
C PRO A 370 15.37 -0.03 6.00
N PRO A 371 16.11 0.71 5.15
CA PRO A 371 17.53 0.95 5.40
C PRO A 371 17.82 1.72 6.69
N LEU A 372 16.99 2.71 7.04
CA LEU A 372 17.14 3.45 8.28
C LEU A 372 16.88 2.56 9.51
N GLY A 373 15.83 1.74 9.45
CA GLY A 373 15.54 0.80 10.52
C GLY A 373 16.62 -0.29 10.66
N GLY A 374 17.06 -0.86 9.54
CA GLY A 374 18.14 -1.84 9.52
C GLY A 374 19.44 -1.27 10.10
N TRP A 375 19.82 -0.05 9.67
CA TRP A 375 20.98 0.63 10.27
C TRP A 375 20.84 0.78 11.79
N ALA A 376 19.68 1.16 12.28
CA ALA A 376 19.47 1.31 13.72
C ALA A 376 19.58 -0.02 14.47
N LEU A 377 19.14 -1.14 13.89
CA LEU A 377 19.26 -2.46 14.49
C LEU A 377 20.71 -2.99 14.51
N ASP A 378 21.55 -2.54 13.58
CA ASP A 378 22.97 -2.92 13.52
C ASP A 378 23.82 -2.14 14.55
N GLN A 379 23.23 -1.17 15.27
CA GLN A 379 23.93 -0.39 16.29
C GLN A 379 23.81 -1.04 17.68
N ALA A 380 24.44 -0.38 18.69
CA ALA A 380 24.27 -0.78 20.08
C ALA A 380 22.80 -0.78 20.51
N ARG A 381 22.43 -1.68 21.43
CA ARG A 381 21.07 -1.90 21.93
C ARG A 381 20.30 -0.60 22.21
N ILE A 382 20.97 0.35 22.84
CA ILE A 382 20.36 1.65 23.18
C ILE A 382 19.89 2.42 21.93
N VAL A 383 20.59 2.30 20.80
CA VAL A 383 20.20 2.93 19.52
C VAL A 383 19.01 2.19 18.91
N SER A 384 19.05 0.85 18.92
CA SER A 384 17.95 0.01 18.40
C SER A 384 16.65 0.26 19.17
N ASP A 385 16.70 0.38 20.50
CA ASP A 385 15.53 0.69 21.31
C ASP A 385 15.09 2.15 21.11
N SER A 386 16.04 3.11 21.11
CA SER A 386 15.74 4.54 20.95
C SER A 386 15.19 4.90 19.56
N PHE A 387 15.47 4.09 18.53
CA PHE A 387 14.93 4.27 17.18
C PHE A 387 13.39 4.37 17.18
N TRP A 388 12.73 3.53 17.98
CA TRP A 388 11.28 3.55 18.08
C TRP A 388 10.76 4.80 18.79
N LEU A 389 11.51 5.32 19.76
CA LEU A 389 11.17 6.58 20.42
C LEU A 389 11.37 7.78 19.47
N VAL A 390 12.44 7.77 18.65
CA VAL A 390 12.66 8.77 17.60
C VAL A 390 11.54 8.71 16.56
N ALA A 391 11.11 7.52 16.17
CA ALA A 391 9.95 7.35 15.29
C ALA A 391 8.67 7.93 15.94
N ALA A 392 8.44 7.68 17.22
CA ALA A 392 7.32 8.25 17.96
C ALA A 392 7.37 9.80 18.01
N THR A 393 8.55 10.37 18.28
CA THR A 393 8.71 11.83 18.34
C THR A 393 8.59 12.49 16.97
N SER A 394 8.94 11.80 15.88
CA SER A 394 8.75 12.32 14.51
C SER A 394 7.28 12.60 14.18
N VAL A 395 6.34 11.97 14.89
CA VAL A 395 4.91 12.24 14.79
C VAL A 395 4.56 13.69 15.14
N THR A 396 5.30 14.35 16.02
CA THR A 396 5.08 15.77 16.34
C THR A 396 5.27 16.67 15.11
N LEU A 397 6.25 16.35 14.24
CA LEU A 397 6.44 17.03 12.95
C LEU A 397 5.23 16.79 12.03
N VAL A 398 4.75 15.54 11.94
CA VAL A 398 3.56 15.20 11.14
C VAL A 398 2.34 16.00 11.64
N LEU A 399 2.11 16.05 12.95
CA LEU A 399 1.01 16.80 13.56
C LEU A 399 1.13 18.30 13.29
N GLY A 400 2.32 18.88 13.37
CA GLY A 400 2.58 20.29 13.06
C GLY A 400 2.22 20.63 11.62
N ILE A 401 2.69 19.80 10.66
CA ILE A 401 2.41 20.00 9.23
C ILE A 401 0.92 19.82 8.92
N LEU A 402 0.27 18.79 9.48
CA LEU A 402 -1.17 18.57 9.28
C LEU A 402 -2.02 19.67 9.90
N SER A 403 -1.60 20.24 11.05
CA SER A 403 -2.26 21.39 11.67
C SER A 403 -2.19 22.62 10.77
N TYR A 404 -1.01 22.88 10.19
CA TYR A 404 -0.83 23.94 9.20
C TYR A 404 -1.73 23.76 7.97
N LEU A 405 -1.75 22.55 7.39
CA LEU A 405 -2.63 22.23 6.26
C LEU A 405 -4.11 22.40 6.58
N ASN A 406 -4.53 21.97 7.77
CA ASN A 406 -5.92 22.14 8.21
C ASN A 406 -6.31 23.63 8.36
N TRP A 407 -5.39 24.43 8.88
CA TRP A 407 -5.59 25.89 9.00
C TRP A 407 -5.68 26.56 7.63
N GLN A 408 -4.75 26.27 6.72
CA GLN A 408 -4.71 26.83 5.37
C GLN A 408 -6.01 26.57 4.60
N ILE A 409 -6.47 25.29 4.60
CA ILE A 409 -7.69 24.88 3.90
C ILE A 409 -8.94 25.54 4.49
N GLN A 410 -8.96 25.80 5.81
CA GLN A 410 -10.08 26.50 6.43
C GLN A 410 -10.10 27.98 6.06
N THR A 411 -8.94 28.61 5.97
CA THR A 411 -8.79 30.03 5.60
C THR A 411 -9.17 30.30 4.14
N GLU A 412 -8.89 29.35 3.23
CA GLU A 412 -9.28 29.47 1.81
C GLU A 412 -10.78 29.22 1.56
N ARG A 413 -11.51 28.67 2.53
CA ARG A 413 -12.96 28.41 2.44
C ARG A 413 -13.81 29.46 3.07
N CYS A 414 -13.25 30.40 3.86
CA CYS A 414 -13.87 31.62 4.40
C CYS A 414 -13.66 32.78 3.46
#